data_6d227fa22dce6ca243f0a5f9df8cf73f
#
_entry.id   6d227fa22dce6ca243f0a5f9df8cf73f
#
_cell.length_a   1.000
_cell.length_b   1.000
_cell.length_c   1.000
_cell.angle_alpha   90.00
_cell.angle_beta   90.00
_cell.angle_gamma   90.00
#
_symmetry.space_group_name_H-M   'P 1'
#
loop_
_entity.id
_entity.type
_entity.pdbx_description
1 polymer ?
#
loop_
_entity_poly.entity_id
_entity_poly.type
_entity_poly.pdbx_seq_one_letter_code
_entity_poly.pdbx_strand_id
1 'polypeptide(L)'
;MKTINTMYMNKAIRVTVILMTVTLFSFTTAHKFYVSVTNVVYSEKNAAFQITTRIFIDDLDDLLLERYGVDAKLATSEESKVAEMYIEKYIKAKFIVELDGEVVPYTFLGKHYDDDVVICYLELPEVNLSEKKTISVQNEILTDMFEEQQNIVHFKWKGNKKSFVLIKENNKGMLNL
;
A
#
# COMPACT_ATOMS: atom_id res chain seq x y z
N MET A 1 54.02 36.59 17.78
CA MET A 1 52.61 36.35 18.21
C MET A 1 51.60 36.14 17.06
N LYS A 2 51.96 36.33 15.80
CA LYS A 2 51.02 36.10 14.66
C LYS A 2 50.88 34.67 14.19
N THR A 3 51.86 33.81 14.37
CA THR A 3 51.92 32.44 13.84
C THR A 3 51.04 31.43 14.59
N ILE A 4 50.78 31.65 15.87
CA ILE A 4 49.96 30.74 16.70
C ILE A 4 48.46 30.85 16.33
N ASN A 5 47.99 32.08 16.04
CA ASN A 5 46.60 32.34 15.69
C ASN A 5 46.18 31.67 14.34
N THR A 6 47.08 31.61 13.38
CA THR A 6 46.80 31.03 12.06
C THR A 6 46.74 29.49 12.15
N MET A 7 47.51 28.87 13.05
CA MET A 7 47.48 27.41 13.24
C MET A 7 46.21 26.92 13.95
N TYR A 8 45.70 27.67 14.93
CA TYR A 8 44.43 27.40 15.61
C TYR A 8 43.24 27.67 14.72
N MET A 9 43.29 28.74 13.93
CA MET A 9 42.26 29.07 12.94
C MET A 9 42.13 27.99 11.86
N ASN A 10 43.24 27.44 11.38
CA ASN A 10 43.23 26.32 10.44
C ASN A 10 42.68 25.02 11.05
N LYS A 11 42.90 24.76 12.34
CA LYS A 11 42.32 23.64 13.06
C LYS A 11 40.81 23.79 13.22
N ALA A 12 40.34 24.96 13.62
CA ALA A 12 38.93 25.27 13.77
C ALA A 12 38.19 25.12 12.42
N ILE A 13 38.74 25.69 11.34
CA ILE A 13 38.21 25.56 10.00
C ILE A 13 38.15 24.08 9.57
N ARG A 14 39.18 23.30 9.80
CA ARG A 14 39.22 21.85 9.51
C ARG A 14 38.15 21.09 10.29
N VAL A 15 37.98 21.34 11.56
CA VAL A 15 36.93 20.73 12.40
C VAL A 15 35.53 21.12 11.91
N THR A 16 35.34 22.39 11.60
CA THR A 16 34.04 22.86 11.03
C THR A 16 33.71 22.21 9.69
N VAL A 17 34.71 22.08 8.80
CA VAL A 17 34.53 21.41 7.51
C VAL A 17 34.21 19.93 7.70
N ILE A 18 34.90 19.24 8.60
CA ILE A 18 34.63 17.83 8.92
C ILE A 18 33.21 17.67 9.49
N LEU A 19 32.81 18.50 10.46
CA LEU A 19 31.47 18.51 11.03
C LEU A 19 30.41 18.77 9.94
N MET A 20 30.64 19.73 9.06
CA MET A 20 29.73 20.07 7.96
C MET A 20 29.66 18.93 6.92
N THR A 21 30.75 18.22 6.68
CA THR A 21 30.78 17.06 5.79
C THR A 21 30.03 15.88 6.40
N VAL A 22 30.19 15.62 7.70
CA VAL A 22 29.47 14.55 8.41
C VAL A 22 27.96 14.81 8.41
N THR A 23 27.53 16.06 8.60
CA THR A 23 26.08 16.40 8.53
C THR A 23 25.51 16.26 7.13
N LEU A 24 26.27 16.48 6.07
CA LEU A 24 25.85 16.28 4.69
C LEU A 24 25.65 14.79 4.33
N PHE A 25 26.36 13.88 4.96
CA PHE A 25 26.18 12.43 4.79
C PHE A 25 25.12 11.82 5.70
N SER A 26 24.55 12.59 6.64
CA SER A 26 23.46 12.11 7.52
C SER A 26 22.08 12.09 6.85
N PHE A 27 21.95 12.54 5.62
CA PHE A 27 20.73 12.37 4.81
C PHE A 27 20.74 11.01 4.09
N THR A 28 20.98 9.92 4.84
CA THR A 28 20.82 8.59 4.28
C THR A 28 19.36 8.19 4.30
N THR A 29 18.81 8.04 3.12
CA THR A 29 17.66 7.23 2.74
C THR A 29 16.63 7.03 3.87
N ALA A 30 15.60 7.87 3.89
CA ALA A 30 14.34 7.44 4.46
C ALA A 30 14.00 6.10 3.78
N HIS A 31 13.99 4.99 4.54
CA HIS A 31 13.50 3.73 4.01
C HIS A 31 12.07 3.97 3.55
N LYS A 32 11.84 3.91 2.26
CA LYS A 32 10.49 3.97 1.71
C LYS A 32 9.79 2.69 2.17
N PHE A 33 8.77 2.82 3.00
CA PHE A 33 7.97 1.68 3.45
C PHE A 33 6.94 1.38 2.36
N TYR A 34 7.18 0.33 1.61
CA TYR A 34 6.20 -0.18 0.65
C TYR A 34 5.16 -1.00 1.38
N VAL A 35 4.01 -0.39 1.67
CA VAL A 35 2.93 -1.03 2.42
C VAL A 35 1.57 -0.65 1.87
N SER A 36 0.66 -1.62 1.79
CA SER A 36 -0.76 -1.38 1.63
C SER A 36 -1.55 -1.91 2.83
N VAL A 37 -2.71 -1.32 3.11
CA VAL A 37 -3.58 -1.76 4.20
C VAL A 37 -4.98 -2.03 3.66
N THR A 38 -5.42 -3.28 3.77
CA THR A 38 -6.75 -3.72 3.34
C THR A 38 -7.59 -4.12 4.54
N ASN A 39 -8.79 -3.56 4.66
CA ASN A 39 -9.80 -4.01 5.62
C ASN A 39 -10.87 -4.80 4.89
N VAL A 40 -11.16 -6.00 5.35
CA VAL A 40 -12.23 -6.89 4.87
C VAL A 40 -13.24 -7.04 6.02
N VAL A 41 -14.36 -6.34 5.92
CA VAL A 41 -15.35 -6.23 7.01
C VAL A 41 -16.68 -6.83 6.56
N TYR A 42 -17.16 -7.82 7.30
CA TYR A 42 -18.50 -8.36 7.04
C TYR A 42 -19.57 -7.45 7.63
N SER A 43 -20.51 -7.05 6.78
CA SER A 43 -21.71 -6.31 7.16
C SER A 43 -22.91 -7.26 7.25
N GLU A 44 -23.35 -7.56 8.47
CA GLU A 44 -24.56 -8.41 8.67
C GLU A 44 -25.79 -7.77 8.03
N LYS A 45 -25.91 -6.43 8.12
CA LYS A 45 -27.02 -5.69 7.55
C LYS A 45 -27.16 -5.85 6.02
N ASN A 46 -26.01 -5.90 5.34
CA ASN A 46 -25.97 -5.95 3.87
C ASN A 46 -25.70 -7.37 3.35
N ALA A 47 -25.45 -8.34 4.25
CA ALA A 47 -24.99 -9.69 3.89
C ALA A 47 -23.83 -9.64 2.89
N ALA A 48 -22.83 -8.80 3.14
CA ALA A 48 -21.74 -8.50 2.20
C ALA A 48 -20.41 -8.31 2.93
N PHE A 49 -19.30 -8.63 2.26
CA PHE A 49 -17.99 -8.12 2.68
C PHE A 49 -17.74 -6.76 2.04
N GLN A 50 -17.54 -5.76 2.87
CA GLN A 50 -17.08 -4.43 2.48
C GLN A 50 -15.58 -4.38 2.63
N ILE A 51 -14.90 -4.03 1.53
CA ILE A 51 -13.46 -4.07 1.45
C ILE A 51 -12.95 -2.68 1.12
N THR A 52 -11.98 -2.22 1.88
CA THR A 52 -11.25 -0.98 1.57
C THR A 52 -9.77 -1.28 1.52
N THR A 53 -9.07 -0.85 0.48
CA THR A 53 -7.61 -0.93 0.41
C THR A 53 -7.01 0.46 0.28
N ARG A 54 -5.96 0.71 1.08
CA ARG A 54 -5.18 1.95 1.10
C ARG A 54 -3.83 1.68 0.45
N ILE A 55 -3.50 2.47 -0.54
CA ILE A 55 -2.26 2.37 -1.33
C ILE A 55 -1.69 3.78 -1.44
N PHE A 56 -0.36 3.94 -1.33
CA PHE A 56 0.28 5.24 -1.55
C PHE A 56 0.04 5.72 -2.98
N ILE A 57 -0.25 7.02 -3.12
CA ILE A 57 -0.61 7.63 -4.41
C ILE A 57 0.58 7.56 -5.37
N ASP A 58 1.78 7.90 -4.92
CA ASP A 58 3.00 7.90 -5.73
C ASP A 58 3.36 6.48 -6.22
N ASP A 59 3.23 5.46 -5.36
CA ASP A 59 3.51 4.07 -5.73
C ASP A 59 2.50 3.54 -6.76
N LEU A 60 1.24 3.98 -6.66
CA LEU A 60 0.20 3.59 -7.62
C LEU A 60 0.35 4.35 -8.96
N ASP A 61 0.75 5.62 -8.92
CA ASP A 61 1.06 6.41 -10.13
C ASP A 61 2.22 5.78 -10.91
N ASP A 62 3.31 5.46 -10.21
CA ASP A 62 4.47 4.78 -10.80
C ASP A 62 4.08 3.44 -11.42
N LEU A 63 3.24 2.66 -10.74
CA LEU A 63 2.73 1.39 -11.26
C LEU A 63 1.89 1.58 -12.53
N LEU A 64 0.98 2.57 -12.56
CA LEU A 64 0.12 2.80 -13.72
C LEU A 64 0.95 3.22 -14.94
N LEU A 65 1.99 4.01 -14.71
CA LEU A 65 2.92 4.39 -15.77
C LEU A 65 3.74 3.20 -16.26
N GLU A 66 4.37 2.45 -15.36
CA GLU A 66 5.28 1.34 -15.71
C GLU A 66 4.52 0.19 -16.38
N ARG A 67 3.38 -0.20 -15.82
CA ARG A 67 2.65 -1.39 -16.27
C ARG A 67 1.74 -1.15 -17.46
N TYR A 68 1.14 0.04 -17.55
CA TYR A 68 0.12 0.35 -18.54
C TYR A 68 0.47 1.52 -19.45
N GLY A 69 1.59 2.23 -19.21
CA GLY A 69 1.97 3.43 -19.94
C GLY A 69 1.01 4.62 -19.69
N VAL A 70 0.32 4.63 -18.55
CA VAL A 70 -0.66 5.64 -18.19
C VAL A 70 -0.04 6.63 -17.21
N ASP A 71 0.28 7.85 -17.67
CA ASP A 71 0.59 9.00 -16.80
C ASP A 71 -0.71 9.44 -16.14
N ALA A 72 -1.00 8.85 -14.95
CA ALA A 72 -2.30 8.99 -14.32
C ALA A 72 -2.46 10.31 -13.57
N LYS A 73 -1.37 10.87 -13.02
CA LYS A 73 -1.35 12.12 -12.22
C LYS A 73 -2.41 12.11 -11.11
N LEU A 74 -2.45 11.02 -10.37
CA LEU A 74 -3.46 10.78 -9.33
C LEU A 74 -3.50 11.93 -8.31
N ALA A 75 -4.69 12.21 -7.78
CA ALA A 75 -4.96 13.26 -6.79
C ALA A 75 -4.61 14.69 -7.26
N THR A 76 -4.46 14.93 -8.56
CA THR A 76 -4.21 16.26 -9.12
C THR A 76 -5.38 16.75 -9.96
N SER A 77 -5.40 18.05 -10.29
CA SER A 77 -6.39 18.63 -11.23
C SER A 77 -6.23 18.11 -12.67
N GLU A 78 -5.10 17.46 -12.98
CA GLU A 78 -4.79 16.90 -14.30
C GLU A 78 -4.95 15.38 -14.34
N GLU A 79 -5.63 14.79 -13.36
CA GLU A 79 -5.82 13.35 -13.28
C GLU A 79 -6.44 12.79 -14.58
N SER A 80 -5.82 11.74 -15.08
CA SER A 80 -6.25 11.06 -16.30
C SER A 80 -7.64 10.45 -16.13
N LYS A 81 -8.54 10.70 -17.09
CA LYS A 81 -9.90 10.15 -17.09
C LYS A 81 -9.96 8.61 -17.13
N VAL A 82 -8.87 7.97 -17.55
CA VAL A 82 -8.76 6.49 -17.60
C VAL A 82 -8.13 5.90 -16.35
N ALA A 83 -7.63 6.74 -15.42
CA ALA A 83 -6.92 6.28 -14.23
C ALA A 83 -7.74 5.27 -13.41
N GLU A 84 -8.99 5.59 -13.10
CA GLU A 84 -9.85 4.71 -12.29
C GLU A 84 -10.09 3.36 -12.95
N MET A 85 -10.28 3.32 -14.27
CA MET A 85 -10.42 2.08 -15.02
C MET A 85 -9.18 1.18 -14.92
N TYR A 86 -7.98 1.76 -14.98
CA TYR A 86 -6.74 1.00 -14.86
C TYR A 86 -6.45 0.57 -13.42
N ILE A 87 -6.83 1.39 -12.42
CA ILE A 87 -6.77 1.02 -11.00
C ILE A 87 -7.69 -0.18 -10.74
N GLU A 88 -8.95 -0.14 -11.18
CA GLU A 88 -9.88 -1.27 -11.06
C GLU A 88 -9.32 -2.53 -11.72
N LYS A 89 -8.83 -2.42 -12.97
CA LYS A 89 -8.22 -3.52 -13.71
C LYS A 89 -7.04 -4.13 -12.94
N TYR A 90 -6.19 -3.29 -12.35
CA TYR A 90 -5.04 -3.73 -11.59
C TYR A 90 -5.44 -4.43 -10.31
N ILE A 91 -6.34 -3.83 -9.51
CA ILE A 91 -6.81 -4.41 -8.26
C ILE A 91 -7.47 -5.77 -8.53
N LYS A 92 -8.33 -5.89 -9.54
CA LYS A 92 -8.96 -7.17 -9.91
C LYS A 92 -7.96 -8.26 -10.31
N ALA A 93 -6.80 -7.87 -10.84
CA ALA A 93 -5.75 -8.82 -11.21
C ALA A 93 -4.87 -9.25 -10.01
N LYS A 94 -4.77 -8.42 -8.96
CA LYS A 94 -3.81 -8.60 -7.87
C LYS A 94 -4.44 -8.89 -6.51
N PHE A 95 -5.72 -8.63 -6.36
CA PHE A 95 -6.48 -8.88 -5.15
C PHE A 95 -7.60 -9.88 -5.45
N ILE A 96 -7.48 -11.10 -4.94
CA ILE A 96 -8.41 -12.20 -5.22
C ILE A 96 -9.06 -12.63 -3.92
N VAL A 97 -10.38 -12.81 -3.93
CA VAL A 97 -11.15 -13.31 -2.79
C VAL A 97 -11.68 -14.70 -3.13
N GLU A 98 -11.56 -15.62 -2.17
CA GLU A 98 -12.13 -16.96 -2.28
C GLU A 98 -13.04 -17.24 -1.08
N LEU A 99 -14.16 -17.91 -1.34
CA LEU A 99 -15.03 -18.51 -0.34
C LEU A 99 -15.04 -20.02 -0.52
N ASP A 100 -14.74 -20.77 0.54
CA ASP A 100 -14.64 -22.24 0.52
C ASP A 100 -13.69 -22.77 -0.58
N GLY A 101 -12.64 -21.99 -0.91
CA GLY A 101 -11.64 -22.32 -1.93
C GLY A 101 -12.02 -21.96 -3.36
N GLU A 102 -13.21 -21.41 -3.58
CA GLU A 102 -13.65 -20.94 -4.91
C GLU A 102 -13.47 -19.42 -5.04
N VAL A 103 -12.88 -19.00 -6.15
CA VAL A 103 -12.73 -17.57 -6.46
C VAL A 103 -14.10 -16.93 -6.68
N VAL A 104 -14.37 -15.85 -5.97
CA VAL A 104 -15.63 -15.11 -6.06
C VAL A 104 -15.39 -13.70 -6.57
N PRO A 105 -16.21 -13.23 -7.53
CA PRO A 105 -16.07 -11.87 -8.05
C PRO A 105 -16.58 -10.84 -7.03
N TYR A 106 -15.93 -9.70 -7.00
CA TYR A 106 -16.39 -8.52 -6.26
C TYR A 106 -16.53 -7.32 -7.19
N THR A 107 -17.27 -6.31 -6.74
CA THR A 107 -17.47 -5.06 -7.47
C THR A 107 -16.50 -4.00 -6.95
N PHE A 108 -15.85 -3.29 -7.87
CA PHE A 108 -15.13 -2.05 -7.56
C PHE A 108 -16.15 -0.90 -7.52
N LEU A 109 -16.26 -0.21 -6.37
CA LEU A 109 -17.25 0.83 -6.15
C LEU A 109 -16.71 2.24 -6.43
N GLY A 110 -15.37 2.39 -6.56
CA GLY A 110 -14.71 3.65 -6.78
C GLY A 110 -13.54 3.88 -5.83
N LYS A 111 -13.01 5.10 -5.86
CA LYS A 111 -11.87 5.51 -5.04
C LYS A 111 -12.07 6.86 -4.39
N HIS A 112 -11.28 7.14 -3.37
CA HIS A 112 -11.19 8.43 -2.70
C HIS A 112 -9.74 8.69 -2.29
N TYR A 113 -9.31 9.95 -2.27
CA TYR A 113 -7.98 10.35 -1.81
C TYR A 113 -8.06 10.86 -0.35
N ASP A 114 -7.09 10.45 0.46
CA ASP A 114 -6.95 10.82 1.85
C ASP A 114 -5.45 11.02 2.15
N ASP A 115 -5.03 12.26 2.27
CA ASP A 115 -3.63 12.68 2.34
C ASP A 115 -2.78 12.09 1.20
N ASP A 116 -1.85 11.20 1.50
CA ASP A 116 -0.91 10.57 0.59
C ASP A 116 -1.37 9.19 0.08
N VAL A 117 -2.60 8.78 0.42
CA VAL A 117 -3.12 7.48 0.00
C VAL A 117 -4.39 7.59 -0.84
N VAL A 118 -4.54 6.65 -1.77
CA VAL A 118 -5.80 6.34 -2.42
C VAL A 118 -6.49 5.22 -1.66
N ILE A 119 -7.77 5.43 -1.33
CA ILE A 119 -8.65 4.42 -0.73
C ILE A 119 -9.55 3.88 -1.83
N CYS A 120 -9.40 2.62 -2.18
CA CYS A 120 -10.29 1.93 -3.12
C CYS A 120 -11.35 1.15 -2.33
N TYR A 121 -12.60 1.23 -2.80
CA TYR A 121 -13.76 0.58 -2.21
C TYR A 121 -14.21 -0.58 -3.08
N LEU A 122 -14.33 -1.76 -2.46
CA LEU A 122 -14.76 -2.98 -3.12
C LEU A 122 -15.89 -3.61 -2.30
N GLU A 123 -16.79 -4.33 -2.95
CA GLU A 123 -17.86 -5.05 -2.27
C GLU A 123 -18.03 -6.45 -2.85
N LEU A 124 -18.05 -7.45 -1.98
CA LEU A 124 -18.47 -8.80 -2.28
C LEU A 124 -19.89 -8.99 -1.70
N PRO A 125 -20.92 -8.85 -2.52
CA PRO A 125 -22.31 -8.92 -2.09
C PRO A 125 -22.80 -10.37 -1.89
N GLU A 126 -23.99 -10.51 -1.33
CA GLU A 126 -24.77 -11.75 -1.25
C GLU A 126 -24.04 -12.91 -0.55
N VAL A 127 -23.28 -12.61 0.51
CA VAL A 127 -22.56 -13.62 1.29
C VAL A 127 -23.35 -13.99 2.53
N ASN A 128 -23.89 -15.20 2.56
CA ASN A 128 -24.45 -15.79 3.77
C ASN A 128 -23.35 -16.52 4.56
N LEU A 129 -22.83 -15.87 5.61
CA LEU A 129 -21.76 -16.44 6.43
C LEU A 129 -22.12 -17.76 7.13
N SER A 130 -23.42 -18.05 7.34
CA SER A 130 -23.82 -19.32 7.97
C SER A 130 -23.63 -20.53 7.07
N GLU A 131 -23.50 -20.29 5.76
CA GLU A 131 -23.29 -21.31 4.72
C GLU A 131 -21.83 -21.43 4.29
N LYS A 132 -20.96 -20.55 4.81
CA LYS A 132 -19.54 -20.49 4.41
C LYS A 132 -18.66 -20.95 5.57
N LYS A 133 -17.61 -21.73 5.25
CA LYS A 133 -16.65 -22.26 6.23
C LYS A 133 -15.37 -21.45 6.25
N THR A 134 -14.93 -20.99 5.08
CA THR A 134 -13.65 -20.27 4.96
C THR A 134 -13.77 -19.08 4.04
N ILE A 135 -12.96 -18.04 4.34
CA ILE A 135 -12.63 -16.97 3.42
C ILE A 135 -11.12 -16.87 3.30
N SER A 136 -10.62 -16.73 2.09
CA SER A 136 -9.22 -16.37 1.87
C SER A 136 -9.09 -15.16 0.94
N VAL A 137 -7.99 -14.45 1.12
CA VAL A 137 -7.60 -13.33 0.29
C VAL A 137 -6.17 -13.55 -0.17
N GLN A 138 -5.95 -13.48 -1.47
CA GLN A 138 -4.64 -13.31 -2.07
C GLN A 138 -4.46 -11.83 -2.38
N ASN A 139 -3.36 -11.24 -1.92
CA ASN A 139 -3.05 -9.83 -2.14
C ASN A 139 -1.61 -9.68 -2.64
N GLU A 140 -1.49 -9.37 -3.92
CA GLU A 140 -0.23 -9.12 -4.61
C GLU A 140 -0.10 -7.67 -5.07
N ILE A 141 -0.87 -6.75 -4.47
CA ILE A 141 -0.81 -5.32 -4.83
C ILE A 141 0.63 -4.84 -4.64
N LEU A 142 1.20 -4.20 -5.68
CA LEU A 142 2.55 -3.64 -5.76
C LEU A 142 3.71 -4.62 -5.58
N THR A 143 3.49 -5.93 -5.41
CA THR A 143 4.57 -6.92 -5.27
C THR A 143 5.32 -7.17 -6.59
N ASP A 144 4.79 -6.70 -7.70
CA ASP A 144 5.44 -6.72 -9.02
C ASP A 144 6.31 -5.48 -9.28
N MET A 145 6.15 -4.42 -8.47
CA MET A 145 6.96 -3.21 -8.53
C MET A 145 8.05 -3.21 -7.45
N PHE A 146 7.70 -3.64 -6.23
CA PHE A 146 8.56 -3.53 -5.06
C PHE A 146 8.73 -4.91 -4.41
N GLU A 147 9.98 -5.38 -4.30
CA GLU A 147 10.27 -6.69 -3.67
C GLU A 147 9.97 -6.70 -2.17
N GLU A 148 10.10 -5.53 -1.51
CA GLU A 148 9.87 -5.36 -0.07
C GLU A 148 8.39 -5.04 0.26
N GLN A 149 7.48 -5.08 -0.72
CA GLN A 149 6.07 -4.78 -0.51
C GLN A 149 5.43 -5.67 0.54
N GLN A 150 4.74 -5.04 1.49
CA GLN A 150 3.92 -5.71 2.50
C GLN A 150 2.46 -5.30 2.35
N ASN A 151 1.59 -6.29 2.25
CA ASN A 151 0.16 -6.08 2.15
C ASN A 151 -0.51 -6.55 3.45
N ILE A 152 -0.90 -5.59 4.29
CA ILE A 152 -1.56 -5.89 5.57
C ILE A 152 -3.06 -6.06 5.31
N VAL A 153 -3.61 -7.22 5.70
CA VAL A 153 -5.04 -7.51 5.54
C VAL A 153 -5.67 -7.73 6.91
N HIS A 154 -6.68 -6.94 7.23
CA HIS A 154 -7.46 -7.03 8.46
C HIS A 154 -8.86 -7.57 8.15
N PHE A 155 -9.18 -8.73 8.69
CA PHE A 155 -10.54 -9.27 8.66
C PHE A 155 -11.30 -8.89 9.92
N LYS A 156 -12.59 -8.54 9.74
CA LYS A 156 -13.54 -8.30 10.84
C LYS A 156 -14.87 -8.95 10.50
N TRP A 157 -15.34 -9.86 11.36
CA TRP A 157 -16.62 -10.54 11.19
C TRP A 157 -17.21 -10.96 12.53
N LYS A 158 -18.49 -10.75 12.77
CA LYS A 158 -19.22 -11.18 13.98
C LYS A 158 -18.44 -10.93 15.29
N GLY A 159 -17.82 -9.76 15.43
CA GLY A 159 -17.01 -9.39 16.60
C GLY A 159 -15.60 -9.95 16.63
N ASN A 160 -15.23 -10.85 15.72
CA ASN A 160 -13.88 -11.39 15.59
C ASN A 160 -12.99 -10.49 14.72
N LYS A 161 -11.67 -10.59 14.94
CA LYS A 161 -10.66 -9.90 14.14
C LYS A 161 -9.46 -10.82 13.92
N LYS A 162 -8.89 -10.80 12.71
CA LYS A 162 -7.63 -11.45 12.38
C LYS A 162 -6.88 -10.60 11.36
N SER A 163 -5.56 -10.59 11.46
CA SER A 163 -4.70 -9.83 10.54
C SER A 163 -3.64 -10.75 9.95
N PHE A 164 -3.27 -10.45 8.71
CA PHE A 164 -2.19 -11.08 7.98
C PHE A 164 -1.27 -9.99 7.43
N VAL A 165 0.02 -10.29 7.37
CA VAL A 165 1.00 -9.55 6.58
C VAL A 165 1.36 -10.45 5.41
N LEU A 166 0.96 -10.05 4.21
CA LEU A 166 1.17 -10.80 2.98
C LEU A 166 2.31 -10.16 2.20
N ILE A 167 3.19 -10.99 1.72
CA ILE A 167 4.37 -10.62 0.93
C ILE A 167 4.40 -11.46 -0.35
N LYS A 168 5.30 -11.17 -1.25
CA LYS A 168 5.40 -11.83 -2.56
C LYS A 168 5.44 -13.36 -2.46
N GLU A 169 6.23 -13.90 -1.52
CA GLU A 169 6.41 -15.35 -1.31
C GLU A 169 5.27 -16.00 -0.51
N ASN A 170 4.53 -15.20 0.26
CA ASN A 170 3.40 -15.64 1.09
C ASN A 170 2.25 -14.64 0.95
N ASN A 171 1.61 -14.67 -0.21
CA ASN A 171 0.64 -13.67 -0.65
C ASN A 171 -0.83 -13.97 -0.27
N LYS A 172 -1.09 -15.08 0.46
CA LYS A 172 -2.45 -15.54 0.77
C LYS A 172 -2.67 -15.68 2.27
N GLY A 173 -3.77 -15.10 2.74
CA GLY A 173 -4.26 -15.25 4.10
C GLY A 173 -5.64 -15.93 4.12
N MET A 174 -5.82 -16.96 4.93
CA MET A 174 -7.08 -17.69 5.08
C MET A 174 -7.55 -17.67 6.52
N LEU A 175 -8.86 -17.59 6.70
CA LEU A 175 -9.49 -17.76 8.00
C LEU A 175 -10.73 -18.66 7.91
N ASN A 176 -11.02 -19.34 9.02
CA ASN A 176 -12.28 -20.06 9.23
C ASN A 176 -13.34 -19.07 9.75
N LEU A 177 -14.53 -19.14 9.20
CA LEU A 177 -15.68 -18.26 9.49
C LEU A 177 -16.53 -18.79 10.64
#